data_350014c6489c330396fec25336268920
#
_entry.id   350014c6489c330396fec25336268920
#
_cell.length_a   1.000
_cell.length_b   1.000
_cell.length_c   1.000
_cell.angle_alpha   90.00
_cell.angle_beta   90.00
_cell.angle_gamma   90.00
#
_symmetry.space_group_name_H-M   'P 1'
#
loop_
_entity.id
_entity.type
_entity.pdbx_description
1 polymer ?
#
loop_
_entity_poly.entity_id
_entity_poly.type
_entity_poly.pdbx_seq_one_letter_code
_entity_poly.pdbx_strand_id
1 'polypeptide(L)'
;MTLTPDTVAVQCDDGHRYEVIACVPAQPIARLLWLPALGVAARHYLPLAQALAAKGVAVYLHEWRGNGSSSLRPSRTQDWGYREVLEQDLPTSQTVLAAADDAAGALPWIIGGHSLGGQLACVHAGRNPQHFNRLWLAASGSPFWRGFPPPRGWLLPLVYRFLPWIAQRQGVLHGRRLGFGGTEARGLIADWARVGLNNHYAAAGMDEDLDAQMARVHGSAQAVLMEHDWLAPSGSMQILLAKLPNVAAQLRVLSAQELGTPADHFAWLKAPEAVADSLFIQLGENFHKTVDGARRHPHNSAPVAGRP
;
A
#
# COMPACT_ATOMS: atom_id res chain seq x y z
N MET A 1 -24.27 -0.35 10.09
CA MET A 1 -24.34 1.00 9.48
C MET A 1 -23.19 1.12 8.50
N THR A 2 -23.47 1.40 7.24
CA THR A 2 -22.42 1.67 6.23
C THR A 2 -21.84 3.05 6.53
N LEU A 3 -20.53 3.12 6.79
CA LEU A 3 -19.83 4.39 6.97
C LEU A 3 -19.88 5.18 5.67
N THR A 4 -20.33 6.41 5.72
CA THR A 4 -20.23 7.33 4.57
C THR A 4 -18.77 7.77 4.45
N PRO A 5 -18.13 7.55 3.29
CA PRO A 5 -16.77 8.03 3.08
C PRO A 5 -16.75 9.55 3.01
N ASP A 6 -15.67 10.15 3.52
CA ASP A 6 -15.37 11.57 3.39
C ASP A 6 -14.17 11.76 2.44
N THR A 7 -13.83 12.99 2.08
CA THR A 7 -12.65 13.29 1.27
C THR A 7 -11.79 14.34 1.93
N VAL A 8 -10.47 14.15 1.83
CA VAL A 8 -9.47 15.10 2.32
C VAL A 8 -8.72 15.65 1.10
N ALA A 9 -8.83 16.95 0.86
CA ALA A 9 -8.13 17.62 -0.23
C ALA A 9 -6.63 17.68 0.05
N VAL A 10 -5.83 17.33 -0.94
CA VAL A 10 -4.37 17.36 -0.89
C VAL A 10 -3.85 18.21 -2.04
N GLN A 11 -2.89 19.10 -1.74
CA GLN A 11 -2.18 19.90 -2.72
C GLN A 11 -0.69 19.80 -2.47
N CYS A 12 0.05 19.31 -3.46
CA CYS A 12 1.50 19.22 -3.45
C CYS A 12 2.16 20.54 -3.87
N ASP A 13 3.43 20.73 -3.51
CA ASP A 13 4.20 21.93 -3.84
C ASP A 13 4.41 22.13 -5.35
N ASP A 14 4.41 21.03 -6.11
CA ASP A 14 4.49 21.06 -7.59
C ASP A 14 3.15 21.39 -8.28
N GLY A 15 2.11 21.72 -7.49
CA GLY A 15 0.79 22.10 -7.96
C GLY A 15 -0.15 20.92 -8.24
N HIS A 16 0.26 19.68 -8.05
CA HIS A 16 -0.63 18.52 -8.12
C HIS A 16 -1.69 18.58 -7.03
N ARG A 17 -2.95 18.36 -7.40
CA ARG A 17 -4.10 18.31 -6.47
C ARG A 17 -4.87 17.03 -6.67
N TYR A 18 -5.32 16.45 -5.57
CA TYR A 18 -6.15 15.25 -5.54
C TYR A 18 -6.90 15.14 -4.21
N GLU A 19 -7.78 14.17 -4.10
CA GLU A 19 -8.52 13.88 -2.88
C GLU A 19 -8.14 12.49 -2.36
N VAL A 20 -7.84 12.40 -1.08
CA VAL A 20 -7.75 11.14 -0.34
C VAL A 20 -9.13 10.78 0.16
N ILE A 21 -9.62 9.58 -0.13
CA ILE A 21 -10.91 9.11 0.39
C ILE A 21 -10.69 8.55 1.79
N ALA A 22 -11.46 9.03 2.77
CA ALA A 22 -11.37 8.65 4.17
C ALA A 22 -12.59 7.84 4.62
N CYS A 23 -12.35 6.66 5.20
CA CYS A 23 -13.35 5.85 5.90
C CYS A 23 -12.93 5.73 7.36
N VAL A 24 -13.43 6.64 8.23
CA VAL A 24 -13.01 6.75 9.62
C VAL A 24 -14.12 6.27 10.55
N PRO A 25 -13.93 5.20 11.33
CA PRO A 25 -14.91 4.76 12.33
C PRO A 25 -14.96 5.72 13.53
N ALA A 26 -16.04 5.69 14.29
CA ALA A 26 -16.23 6.58 15.44
C ALA A 26 -15.14 6.43 16.52
N GLN A 27 -14.58 5.23 16.67
CA GLN A 27 -13.50 4.92 17.61
C GLN A 27 -12.40 4.14 16.87
N PRO A 28 -11.50 4.81 16.20
CA PRO A 28 -10.41 4.15 15.50
C PRO A 28 -9.37 3.61 16.48
N ILE A 29 -8.78 2.46 16.15
CA ILE A 29 -7.69 1.81 16.91
C ILE A 29 -6.36 1.86 16.17
N ALA A 30 -6.38 2.13 14.87
CA ALA A 30 -5.22 2.30 14.00
C ALA A 30 -5.61 3.13 12.77
N ARG A 31 -4.60 3.64 12.07
CA ARG A 31 -4.72 4.37 10.80
C ARG A 31 -4.04 3.60 9.70
N LEU A 32 -4.65 3.55 8.52
CA LEU A 32 -4.08 2.91 7.34
C LEU A 32 -4.04 3.89 6.17
N LEU A 33 -2.84 4.17 5.68
CA LEU A 33 -2.66 4.77 4.35
C LEU A 33 -2.56 3.64 3.33
N TRP A 34 -3.56 3.56 2.43
CA TRP A 34 -3.65 2.52 1.41
C TRP A 34 -3.35 3.07 0.03
N LEU A 35 -2.41 2.40 -0.66
CA LEU A 35 -1.96 2.77 -2.00
C LEU A 35 -2.56 1.82 -3.05
N PRO A 36 -3.27 2.34 -4.06
CA PRO A 36 -3.89 1.54 -5.11
C PRO A 36 -2.88 0.81 -6.01
N ALA A 37 -3.36 -0.16 -6.78
CA ALA A 37 -2.60 -0.74 -7.89
C ALA A 37 -2.41 0.26 -9.03
N LEU A 38 -1.44 -0.01 -9.91
CA LEU A 38 -1.18 0.80 -11.10
C LEU A 38 -2.46 0.97 -11.93
N GLY A 39 -2.82 2.22 -12.22
CA GLY A 39 -3.98 2.57 -13.05
C GLY A 39 -5.35 2.32 -12.42
N VAL A 40 -5.41 1.99 -11.14
CA VAL A 40 -6.66 1.80 -10.39
C VAL A 40 -6.92 3.02 -9.51
N ALA A 41 -8.07 3.66 -9.68
CA ALA A 41 -8.45 4.81 -8.88
C ALA A 41 -8.84 4.40 -7.45
N ALA A 42 -8.59 5.28 -6.48
CA ALA A 42 -8.85 5.08 -5.05
C ALA A 42 -10.27 4.57 -4.74
N ARG A 43 -11.29 5.08 -5.44
CA ARG A 43 -12.69 4.68 -5.25
C ARG A 43 -12.97 3.18 -5.38
N HIS A 44 -12.14 2.44 -6.11
CA HIS A 44 -12.32 1.00 -6.28
C HIS A 44 -11.98 0.20 -5.02
N TYR A 45 -11.32 0.83 -4.04
CA TYR A 45 -10.99 0.25 -2.74
C TYR A 45 -11.99 0.62 -1.64
N LEU A 46 -13.07 1.34 -1.95
CA LEU A 46 -14.12 1.67 -0.97
C LEU A 46 -14.67 0.45 -0.23
N PRO A 47 -14.97 -0.70 -0.90
CA PRO A 47 -15.42 -1.88 -0.18
C PRO A 47 -14.39 -2.39 0.85
N LEU A 48 -13.10 -2.42 0.49
CA LEU A 48 -12.03 -2.79 1.42
C LEU A 48 -11.93 -1.80 2.59
N ALA A 49 -12.00 -0.49 2.31
CA ALA A 49 -11.93 0.53 3.34
C ALA A 49 -13.09 0.42 4.33
N GLN A 50 -14.31 0.16 3.85
CA GLN A 50 -15.49 -0.05 4.69
C GLN A 50 -15.36 -1.34 5.53
N ALA A 51 -14.87 -2.44 4.96
CA ALA A 51 -14.64 -3.69 5.68
C ALA A 51 -13.59 -3.53 6.81
N LEU A 52 -12.51 -2.78 6.56
CA LEU A 52 -11.49 -2.49 7.58
C LEU A 52 -11.97 -1.46 8.61
N ALA A 53 -12.76 -0.47 8.20
CA ALA A 53 -13.34 0.50 9.11
C ALA A 53 -14.36 -0.14 10.07
N ALA A 54 -15.10 -1.15 9.63
CA ALA A 54 -15.96 -1.96 10.50
C ALA A 54 -15.17 -2.72 11.58
N LYS A 55 -13.85 -2.92 11.39
CA LYS A 55 -12.92 -3.52 12.36
C LYS A 55 -12.19 -2.47 13.22
N GLY A 56 -12.53 -1.19 13.09
CA GLY A 56 -11.92 -0.10 13.85
C GLY A 56 -10.69 0.52 13.22
N VAL A 57 -10.38 0.27 11.94
CA VAL A 57 -9.25 0.90 11.26
C VAL A 57 -9.71 2.14 10.50
N ALA A 58 -9.14 3.31 10.78
CA ALA A 58 -9.32 4.50 9.96
C ALA A 58 -8.54 4.33 8.66
N VAL A 59 -9.23 4.24 7.52
CA VAL A 59 -8.63 3.95 6.21
C VAL A 59 -8.63 5.19 5.34
N TYR A 60 -7.45 5.53 4.82
CA TYR A 60 -7.20 6.63 3.90
C TYR A 60 -6.71 6.07 2.58
N LEU A 61 -7.54 6.18 1.54
CA LEU A 61 -7.23 5.69 0.19
C LEU A 61 -6.55 6.79 -0.61
N HIS A 62 -5.27 6.62 -0.88
CA HIS A 62 -4.48 7.54 -1.71
C HIS A 62 -4.96 7.53 -3.17
N GLU A 63 -4.92 8.68 -3.83
CA GLU A 63 -5.20 8.77 -5.27
C GLU A 63 -3.93 9.04 -6.05
N TRP A 64 -3.63 8.16 -7.02
CA TRP A 64 -2.47 8.31 -7.87
C TRP A 64 -2.55 9.48 -8.85
N ARG A 65 -1.42 10.09 -9.15
CA ARG A 65 -1.29 10.98 -10.32
C ARG A 65 -1.86 10.31 -11.56
N GLY A 66 -2.70 11.05 -12.29
CA GLY A 66 -3.31 10.55 -13.52
C GLY A 66 -4.61 9.76 -13.33
N ASN A 67 -4.99 9.41 -12.11
CA ASN A 67 -6.21 8.65 -11.82
C ASN A 67 -7.26 9.50 -11.08
N GLY A 68 -8.48 9.04 -11.04
CA GLY A 68 -9.61 9.54 -10.25
C GLY A 68 -9.67 11.05 -10.13
N SER A 69 -9.53 11.56 -8.90
CA SER A 69 -9.59 12.99 -8.54
C SER A 69 -8.32 13.78 -8.86
N SER A 70 -7.22 13.13 -9.29
CA SER A 70 -5.97 13.82 -9.66
C SER A 70 -6.21 14.93 -10.68
N SER A 71 -5.64 16.11 -10.45
CA SER A 71 -5.67 17.26 -11.38
C SER A 71 -4.80 17.07 -12.61
N LEU A 72 -3.90 16.07 -12.60
CA LEU A 72 -2.97 15.77 -13.70
C LEU A 72 -3.47 14.61 -14.55
N ARG A 73 -3.08 14.63 -15.82
CA ARG A 73 -3.22 13.49 -16.74
C ARG A 73 -1.94 13.35 -17.54
N PRO A 74 -1.41 12.11 -17.70
CA PRO A 74 -0.16 11.92 -18.43
C PRO A 74 -0.36 12.26 -19.91
N SER A 75 0.66 12.88 -20.50
CA SER A 75 0.68 13.29 -21.90
C SER A 75 2.11 13.41 -22.40
N ARG A 76 2.31 13.87 -23.63
CA ARG A 76 3.66 14.19 -24.14
C ARG A 76 4.36 15.29 -23.36
N THR A 77 3.61 16.23 -22.79
CA THR A 77 4.13 17.38 -22.04
C THR A 77 3.99 17.23 -20.53
N GLN A 78 3.24 16.23 -20.07
CA GLN A 78 2.98 15.97 -18.65
C GLN A 78 3.47 14.57 -18.32
N ASP A 79 4.54 14.47 -17.53
CA ASP A 79 5.19 13.21 -17.20
C ASP A 79 5.63 13.20 -15.72
N TRP A 80 5.74 12.02 -15.15
CA TRP A 80 6.25 11.80 -13.79
C TRP A 80 6.74 10.37 -13.63
N GLY A 81 7.55 10.14 -12.59
CA GLY A 81 8.08 8.85 -12.20
C GLY A 81 7.83 8.56 -10.73
N TYR A 82 8.63 7.66 -10.17
CA TYR A 82 8.61 7.35 -8.75
C TYR A 82 9.02 8.55 -7.90
N ARG A 83 9.89 9.44 -8.42
CA ARG A 83 10.35 10.62 -7.68
C ARG A 83 9.19 11.50 -7.24
N GLU A 84 8.32 11.91 -8.16
CA GLU A 84 7.20 12.79 -7.85
C GLU A 84 6.24 12.13 -6.85
N VAL A 85 6.03 10.81 -6.96
CA VAL A 85 5.21 10.06 -5.99
C VAL A 85 5.85 10.03 -4.61
N LEU A 86 7.17 9.75 -4.53
CA LEU A 86 7.88 9.55 -3.27
C LEU A 86 8.30 10.86 -2.59
N GLU A 87 8.51 11.94 -3.32
CA GLU A 87 8.93 13.25 -2.78
C GLU A 87 7.77 14.22 -2.60
N GLN A 88 6.69 14.09 -3.38
CA GLN A 88 5.57 15.02 -3.36
C GLN A 88 4.31 14.35 -2.82
N ASP A 89 3.77 13.34 -3.50
CA ASP A 89 2.41 12.85 -3.23
C ASP A 89 2.29 12.15 -1.87
N LEU A 90 3.13 11.17 -1.60
CA LEU A 90 3.03 10.39 -0.37
C LEU A 90 3.41 11.21 0.88
N PRO A 91 4.49 12.01 0.89
CA PRO A 91 4.79 12.89 2.04
C PRO A 91 3.69 13.92 2.30
N THR A 92 3.12 14.53 1.25
CA THR A 92 2.03 15.50 1.42
C THR A 92 0.77 14.84 1.95
N SER A 93 0.37 13.66 1.42
CA SER A 93 -0.73 12.89 2.00
C SER A 93 -0.50 12.60 3.48
N GLN A 94 0.67 12.10 3.84
CA GLN A 94 1.02 11.78 5.23
C GLN A 94 0.90 13.03 6.13
N THR A 95 1.42 14.17 5.71
CA THR A 95 1.39 15.42 6.48
C THR A 95 -0.04 15.92 6.67
N VAL A 96 -0.82 15.97 5.58
CA VAL A 96 -2.22 16.45 5.62
C VAL A 96 -3.08 15.56 6.50
N LEU A 97 -2.92 14.23 6.39
CA LEU A 97 -3.68 13.27 7.20
C LEU A 97 -3.27 13.30 8.67
N ALA A 98 -1.99 13.51 8.98
CA ALA A 98 -1.53 13.68 10.36
C ALA A 98 -2.11 14.96 11.00
N ALA A 99 -2.18 16.07 10.26
CA ALA A 99 -2.73 17.32 10.74
C ALA A 99 -4.26 17.31 10.93
N ALA A 100 -4.99 16.56 10.10
CA ALA A 100 -6.44 16.43 10.19
C ALA A 100 -6.92 15.65 11.43
N ASP A 101 -6.03 14.98 12.14
CA ASP A 101 -6.35 13.95 13.13
C ASP A 101 -5.88 14.31 14.57
N ASP A 102 -5.79 15.62 14.89
CA ASP A 102 -5.39 16.11 16.22
C ASP A 102 -6.25 15.59 17.39
N ALA A 103 -7.46 15.10 17.10
CA ALA A 103 -8.41 14.60 18.12
C ALA A 103 -8.22 13.13 18.48
N ALA A 104 -7.51 12.32 17.69
CA ALA A 104 -7.45 10.85 17.84
C ALA A 104 -6.23 10.34 18.62
N GLY A 105 -5.38 11.22 19.14
CA GLY A 105 -4.20 10.81 19.91
C GLY A 105 -3.16 10.04 19.07
N ALA A 106 -2.18 9.40 19.71
CA ALA A 106 -1.06 8.71 19.06
C ALA A 106 -1.45 7.30 18.53
N LEU A 107 -2.47 7.21 17.66
CA LEU A 107 -2.82 5.93 17.03
C LEU A 107 -1.70 5.47 16.06
N PRO A 108 -1.39 4.16 16.02
CA PRO A 108 -0.37 3.64 15.15
C PRO A 108 -0.75 3.79 13.67
N TRP A 109 0.24 4.16 12.85
CA TRP A 109 0.12 4.20 11.41
C TRP A 109 0.54 2.87 10.78
N ILE A 110 -0.30 2.41 9.88
CA ILE A 110 -0.06 1.30 8.97
C ILE A 110 0.04 1.90 7.57
N ILE A 111 0.97 1.41 6.77
CA ILE A 111 0.96 1.71 5.35
C ILE A 111 0.84 0.41 4.57
N GLY A 112 0.11 0.44 3.48
CA GLY A 112 -0.08 -0.75 2.67
C GLY A 112 -0.56 -0.44 1.27
N GLY A 113 -0.78 -1.49 0.51
CA GLY A 113 -1.27 -1.29 -0.84
C GLY A 113 -1.41 -2.57 -1.65
N HIS A 114 -2.01 -2.39 -2.81
CA HIS A 114 -2.22 -3.42 -3.80
C HIS A 114 -1.20 -3.29 -4.93
N SER A 115 -0.57 -4.41 -5.31
CA SER A 115 0.32 -4.46 -6.48
C SER A 115 1.46 -3.41 -6.39
N LEU A 116 1.57 -2.49 -7.35
CA LEU A 116 2.51 -1.37 -7.31
C LEU A 116 2.36 -0.54 -6.02
N GLY A 117 1.13 -0.36 -5.54
CA GLY A 117 0.89 0.36 -4.29
C GLY A 117 1.59 -0.29 -3.09
N GLY A 118 1.60 -1.62 -3.00
CA GLY A 118 2.34 -2.33 -1.96
C GLY A 118 3.86 -2.18 -2.09
N GLN A 119 4.39 -2.12 -3.31
CA GLN A 119 5.81 -1.85 -3.56
C GLN A 119 6.21 -0.46 -3.05
N LEU A 120 5.47 0.57 -3.48
CA LEU A 120 5.75 1.96 -3.10
C LEU A 120 5.43 2.23 -1.61
N ALA A 121 4.51 1.48 -1.00
CA ALA A 121 4.29 1.49 0.45
C ALA A 121 5.54 1.03 1.20
N CYS A 122 6.20 -0.06 0.76
CA CYS A 122 7.46 -0.52 1.36
C CYS A 122 8.59 0.50 1.18
N VAL A 123 8.70 1.12 0.00
CA VAL A 123 9.70 2.18 -0.25
C VAL A 123 9.45 3.39 0.63
N HIS A 124 8.20 3.87 0.71
CA HIS A 124 7.84 5.03 1.52
C HIS A 124 8.04 4.77 3.01
N ALA A 125 7.72 3.56 3.51
CA ALA A 125 8.02 3.15 4.87
C ALA A 125 9.54 3.17 5.15
N GLY A 126 10.36 2.73 4.20
CA GLY A 126 11.82 2.80 4.30
C GLY A 126 12.36 4.23 4.41
N ARG A 127 11.75 5.18 3.71
CA ARG A 127 12.06 6.61 3.82
C ARG A 127 11.58 7.22 5.14
N ASN A 128 10.58 6.60 5.80
CA ASN A 128 9.95 7.07 7.03
C ASN A 128 9.87 5.97 8.11
N PRO A 129 10.99 5.31 8.49
CA PRO A 129 10.97 4.09 9.32
C PRO A 129 10.49 4.34 10.77
N GLN A 130 10.48 5.59 11.21
CA GLN A 130 9.95 5.97 12.54
C GLN A 130 8.43 6.13 12.55
N HIS A 131 7.83 6.30 11.37
CA HIS A 131 6.39 6.54 11.25
C HIS A 131 5.62 5.25 11.00
N PHE A 132 6.17 4.35 10.16
CA PHE A 132 5.52 3.11 9.76
C PHE A 132 6.30 1.90 10.26
N ASN A 133 5.68 1.11 11.14
CA ASN A 133 6.20 -0.17 11.63
C ASN A 133 5.27 -1.36 11.29
N ARG A 134 4.22 -1.13 10.51
CA ARG A 134 3.30 -2.16 10.03
C ARG A 134 3.01 -1.97 8.55
N LEU A 135 3.14 -3.05 7.81
CA LEU A 135 2.93 -3.11 6.37
C LEU A 135 1.78 -4.07 6.04
N TRP A 136 0.81 -3.63 5.24
CA TRP A 136 -0.28 -4.46 4.75
C TRP A 136 -0.25 -4.54 3.23
N LEU A 137 0.04 -5.73 2.70
CA LEU A 137 0.30 -5.95 1.28
C LEU A 137 -0.75 -6.91 0.71
N ALA A 138 -1.47 -6.51 -0.33
CA ALA A 138 -2.41 -7.39 -1.02
C ALA A 138 -2.03 -7.52 -2.51
N ALA A 139 -1.97 -8.76 -3.02
CA ALA A 139 -1.64 -9.05 -4.41
C ALA A 139 -0.46 -8.20 -4.92
N SER A 140 0.62 -8.13 -4.12
CA SER A 140 1.81 -7.31 -4.37
C SER A 140 3.06 -8.17 -4.46
N GLY A 141 4.18 -7.57 -4.83
CA GLY A 141 5.47 -8.22 -4.93
C GLY A 141 6.44 -7.41 -5.79
N SER A 142 7.72 -7.76 -5.80
CA SER A 142 8.69 -7.13 -6.70
C SER A 142 8.38 -7.52 -8.15
N PRO A 143 8.40 -6.58 -9.11
CA PRO A 143 8.21 -6.88 -10.51
C PRO A 143 9.40 -7.64 -11.13
N PHE A 144 10.44 -7.96 -10.35
CA PHE A 144 11.64 -8.60 -10.83
C PHE A 144 11.34 -9.94 -11.51
N TRP A 145 11.72 -10.06 -12.77
CA TRP A 145 11.36 -11.18 -13.64
C TRP A 145 11.67 -12.56 -13.09
N ARG A 146 12.70 -12.70 -12.23
CA ARG A 146 13.06 -14.00 -11.61
C ARG A 146 12.10 -14.44 -10.50
N GLY A 147 11.22 -13.57 -10.04
CA GLY A 147 10.14 -13.91 -9.10
C GLY A 147 8.94 -14.58 -9.76
N PHE A 148 8.94 -14.71 -11.09
CA PHE A 148 7.82 -15.25 -11.86
C PHE A 148 8.18 -16.63 -12.42
N PRO A 149 7.25 -17.61 -12.38
CA PRO A 149 7.51 -18.94 -12.91
C PRO A 149 7.68 -18.93 -14.44
N PRO A 150 8.50 -19.88 -14.99
CA PRO A 150 8.58 -20.07 -16.42
C PRO A 150 7.22 -20.50 -17.04
N PRO A 151 6.96 -20.20 -18.32
CA PRO A 151 7.79 -19.39 -19.23
C PRO A 151 7.61 -17.88 -19.07
N ARG A 152 6.63 -17.44 -18.24
CA ARG A 152 6.27 -16.02 -18.09
C ARG A 152 7.46 -15.17 -17.63
N GLY A 153 8.19 -15.62 -16.59
CA GLY A 153 9.37 -14.93 -16.10
C GLY A 153 10.39 -14.64 -17.19
N TRP A 154 10.64 -15.58 -18.09
CA TRP A 154 11.62 -15.41 -19.18
C TRP A 154 11.20 -14.38 -20.24
N LEU A 155 9.88 -14.12 -20.38
CA LEU A 155 9.36 -13.14 -21.33
C LEU A 155 9.33 -11.72 -20.73
N LEU A 156 9.26 -11.58 -19.41
CA LEU A 156 9.16 -10.27 -18.75
C LEU A 156 10.30 -9.31 -19.09
N PRO A 157 11.59 -9.71 -19.23
CA PRO A 157 12.65 -8.78 -19.64
C PRO A 157 12.43 -8.13 -21.02
N LEU A 158 11.74 -8.82 -21.92
CA LEU A 158 11.35 -8.24 -23.20
C LEU A 158 10.20 -7.22 -23.01
N VAL A 159 9.22 -7.57 -22.20
CA VAL A 159 8.10 -6.69 -21.85
C VAL A 159 8.61 -5.42 -21.16
N TYR A 160 9.52 -5.53 -20.19
CA TYR A 160 10.11 -4.39 -19.48
C TYR A 160 11.00 -3.49 -20.35
N ARG A 161 11.47 -3.95 -21.49
CA ARG A 161 12.13 -3.09 -22.48
C ARG A 161 11.14 -2.48 -23.48
N PHE A 162 10.11 -3.24 -23.85
CA PHE A 162 9.13 -2.83 -24.83
C PHE A 162 8.16 -1.76 -24.30
N LEU A 163 7.66 -1.90 -23.05
CA LEU A 163 6.67 -0.96 -22.52
C LEU A 163 7.20 0.48 -22.37
N PRO A 164 8.41 0.72 -21.80
CA PRO A 164 8.98 2.07 -21.79
C PRO A 164 9.24 2.62 -23.20
N TRP A 165 9.68 1.77 -24.11
CA TRP A 165 9.91 2.19 -25.50
C TRP A 165 8.62 2.67 -26.19
N ILE A 166 7.52 1.92 -26.06
CA ILE A 166 6.23 2.35 -26.64
C ILE A 166 5.68 3.60 -25.94
N ALA A 167 5.82 3.69 -24.60
CA ALA A 167 5.42 4.85 -23.83
C ALA A 167 6.15 6.11 -24.30
N GLN A 168 7.47 6.04 -24.55
CA GLN A 168 8.26 7.13 -25.08
C GLN A 168 7.79 7.56 -26.49
N ARG A 169 7.47 6.60 -27.35
CA ARG A 169 6.98 6.88 -28.72
C ARG A 169 5.60 7.55 -28.72
N GLN A 170 4.70 7.08 -27.86
CA GLN A 170 3.32 7.56 -27.80
C GLN A 170 3.15 8.79 -26.89
N GLY A 171 4.09 9.03 -25.98
CA GLY A 171 4.01 10.07 -24.95
C GLY A 171 3.37 9.58 -23.65
N VAL A 172 2.68 8.44 -23.67
CA VAL A 172 2.05 7.75 -22.54
C VAL A 172 2.00 6.25 -22.83
N LEU A 173 1.77 5.42 -21.80
CA LEU A 173 1.40 4.02 -21.98
C LEU A 173 -0.11 3.86 -21.86
N HIS A 174 -0.76 3.38 -22.91
CA HIS A 174 -2.18 3.01 -22.88
C HIS A 174 -2.34 1.57 -22.34
N GLY A 175 -2.18 1.37 -21.05
CA GLY A 175 -2.14 0.06 -20.41
C GLY A 175 -3.42 -0.74 -20.59
N ARG A 176 -4.60 -0.11 -20.60
CA ARG A 176 -5.89 -0.79 -20.85
C ARG A 176 -5.92 -1.57 -22.17
N ARG A 177 -5.21 -1.10 -23.20
CA ARG A 177 -5.10 -1.82 -24.48
C ARG A 177 -4.21 -3.05 -24.39
N LEU A 178 -3.39 -3.12 -23.35
CA LEU A 178 -2.47 -4.21 -23.06
C LEU A 178 -2.97 -5.13 -21.93
N GLY A 179 -4.18 -4.86 -21.41
CA GLY A 179 -4.82 -5.67 -20.37
C GLY A 179 -4.37 -5.36 -18.94
N PHE A 180 -3.64 -4.25 -18.70
CA PHE A 180 -3.26 -3.84 -17.35
C PHE A 180 -3.11 -2.32 -17.23
N GLY A 181 -3.22 -1.79 -15.99
CA GLY A 181 -3.05 -0.37 -15.72
C GLY A 181 -4.12 0.52 -16.35
N GLY A 182 -3.83 1.81 -16.42
CA GLY A 182 -4.65 2.85 -17.01
C GLY A 182 -4.01 3.49 -18.22
N THR A 183 -3.99 4.84 -18.24
CA THR A 183 -3.09 5.64 -19.07
C THR A 183 -1.96 6.12 -18.17
N GLU A 184 -0.74 5.61 -18.41
CA GLU A 184 0.36 5.76 -17.47
C GLU A 184 1.43 6.72 -18.00
N ALA A 185 2.06 7.46 -17.09
CA ALA A 185 3.19 8.32 -17.37
C ALA A 185 4.41 7.50 -17.79
N ARG A 186 5.21 8.04 -18.69
CA ARG A 186 6.41 7.36 -19.23
C ARG A 186 7.45 7.09 -18.16
N GLY A 187 7.70 8.10 -17.29
CA GLY A 187 8.66 7.98 -16.19
C GLY A 187 8.26 6.88 -15.21
N LEU A 188 6.96 6.80 -14.85
CA LEU A 188 6.45 5.76 -13.96
C LEU A 188 6.68 4.35 -14.52
N ILE A 189 6.38 4.16 -15.80
CA ILE A 189 6.61 2.87 -16.48
C ILE A 189 8.10 2.56 -16.62
N ALA A 190 8.95 3.56 -16.86
CA ALA A 190 10.39 3.37 -16.95
C ALA A 190 11.01 2.96 -15.61
N ASP A 191 10.60 3.59 -14.51
CA ASP A 191 11.07 3.24 -13.17
C ASP A 191 10.60 1.83 -12.78
N TRP A 192 9.31 1.53 -12.98
CA TRP A 192 8.77 0.19 -12.72
C TRP A 192 9.47 -0.91 -13.52
N ALA A 193 9.69 -0.69 -14.81
CA ALA A 193 10.37 -1.65 -15.68
C ALA A 193 11.84 -1.83 -15.30
N ARG A 194 12.52 -0.78 -14.82
CA ARG A 194 13.88 -0.86 -14.31
C ARG A 194 13.97 -1.79 -13.10
N VAL A 195 13.05 -1.66 -12.13
CA VAL A 195 12.97 -2.61 -10.99
C VAL A 195 12.72 -4.02 -11.50
N GLY A 196 11.84 -4.18 -12.48
CA GLY A 196 11.54 -5.47 -13.10
C GLY A 196 12.76 -6.15 -13.75
N LEU A 197 13.70 -5.37 -14.27
CA LEU A 197 14.93 -5.89 -14.92
C LEU A 197 16.04 -6.22 -13.93
N ASN A 198 16.30 -5.37 -12.93
CA ASN A 198 17.51 -5.43 -12.10
C ASN A 198 17.24 -5.68 -10.61
N ASN A 199 15.97 -5.74 -10.17
CA ASN A 199 15.59 -5.90 -8.76
C ASN A 199 16.12 -4.79 -7.84
N HIS A 200 16.31 -3.59 -8.34
CA HIS A 200 16.77 -2.44 -7.56
C HIS A 200 15.74 -1.32 -7.63
N TYR A 201 15.21 -0.91 -6.47
CA TYR A 201 14.32 0.23 -6.39
C TYR A 201 15.12 1.51 -6.50
N ALA A 202 14.83 2.28 -7.53
CA ALA A 202 15.41 3.58 -7.78
C ALA A 202 14.40 4.45 -8.55
N ALA A 203 14.46 5.74 -8.38
CA ALA A 203 13.67 6.70 -9.13
C ALA A 203 14.59 7.60 -9.96
N ALA A 204 14.20 7.91 -11.17
CA ALA A 204 14.97 8.82 -12.01
C ALA A 204 15.04 10.20 -11.34
N GLY A 205 16.26 10.73 -11.17
CA GLY A 205 16.52 12.03 -10.53
C GLY A 205 16.52 12.02 -9.00
N MET A 206 16.56 10.83 -8.38
CA MET A 206 16.85 10.64 -6.96
C MET A 206 18.19 9.91 -6.80
N ASP A 207 19.03 10.41 -5.89
CA ASP A 207 20.33 9.80 -5.57
C ASP A 207 20.25 8.86 -4.35
N GLU A 208 19.06 8.69 -3.78
CA GLU A 208 18.83 7.84 -2.62
C GLU A 208 18.89 6.35 -2.97
N ASP A 209 19.58 5.55 -2.15
CA ASP A 209 19.47 4.08 -2.20
C ASP A 209 18.19 3.64 -1.51
N LEU A 210 17.12 3.47 -2.32
CA LEU A 210 15.81 3.09 -1.81
C LEU A 210 15.78 1.66 -1.23
N ASP A 211 16.60 0.75 -1.73
CA ASP A 211 16.74 -0.60 -1.16
C ASP A 211 17.38 -0.55 0.24
N ALA A 212 18.45 0.25 0.42
CA ALA A 212 19.05 0.45 1.73
C ALA A 212 18.08 1.11 2.72
N GLN A 213 17.24 2.01 2.26
CA GLN A 213 16.19 2.61 3.10
C GLN A 213 15.11 1.59 3.48
N MET A 214 14.63 0.76 2.54
CA MET A 214 13.69 -0.32 2.84
C MET A 214 14.22 -1.28 3.90
N ALA A 215 15.53 -1.59 3.88
CA ALA A 215 16.17 -2.44 4.88
C ALA A 215 16.16 -1.85 6.31
N ARG A 216 15.88 -0.56 6.47
CA ARG A 216 15.76 0.10 7.78
C ARG A 216 14.38 -0.04 8.44
N VAL A 217 13.40 -0.56 7.74
CA VAL A 217 12.06 -0.79 8.31
C VAL A 217 12.12 -1.91 9.33
N HIS A 218 11.58 -1.67 10.51
CA HIS A 218 11.42 -2.65 11.58
C HIS A 218 9.93 -2.82 11.88
N GLY A 219 9.51 -4.04 12.23
CA GLY A 219 8.13 -4.30 12.64
C GLY A 219 7.52 -5.52 12.00
N SER A 220 6.29 -5.41 11.51
CA SER A 220 5.55 -6.55 10.97
C SER A 220 4.93 -6.27 9.60
N ALA A 221 4.78 -7.32 8.78
CA ALA A 221 4.06 -7.27 7.53
C ALA A 221 3.00 -8.38 7.45
N GLN A 222 1.79 -8.01 7.02
CA GLN A 222 0.76 -8.95 6.58
C GLN A 222 0.70 -8.90 5.06
N ALA A 223 0.99 -10.01 4.42
CA ALA A 223 0.97 -10.15 2.97
C ALA A 223 -0.09 -11.16 2.56
N VAL A 224 -1.01 -10.75 1.68
CA VAL A 224 -2.10 -11.57 1.18
C VAL A 224 -1.98 -11.70 -0.33
N LEU A 225 -1.89 -12.93 -0.81
CA LEU A 225 -1.84 -13.27 -2.23
C LEU A 225 -3.10 -14.02 -2.65
N MET A 226 -3.38 -14.00 -3.93
CA MET A 226 -4.48 -14.75 -4.55
C MET A 226 -3.91 -15.97 -5.26
N GLU A 227 -4.54 -17.13 -5.08
CA GLU A 227 -4.03 -18.43 -5.54
C GLU A 227 -3.69 -18.47 -7.05
N HIS A 228 -4.50 -17.78 -7.85
CA HIS A 228 -4.34 -17.75 -9.32
C HIS A 228 -3.80 -16.43 -9.87
N ASP A 229 -3.21 -15.59 -8.99
CA ASP A 229 -2.63 -14.32 -9.38
C ASP A 229 -1.26 -14.51 -10.05
N TRP A 230 -1.26 -14.43 -11.37
CA TRP A 230 -0.03 -14.52 -12.14
C TRP A 230 0.77 -13.21 -12.19
N LEU A 231 0.15 -12.05 -11.81
CA LEU A 231 0.81 -10.74 -11.76
C LEU A 231 1.59 -10.53 -10.47
N ALA A 232 1.21 -11.20 -9.38
CA ALA A 232 1.91 -11.16 -8.10
C ALA A 232 2.05 -12.57 -7.49
N PRO A 233 2.82 -13.48 -8.14
CA PRO A 233 3.04 -14.83 -7.61
C PRO A 233 3.86 -14.80 -6.31
N SER A 234 3.83 -15.87 -5.53
CA SER A 234 4.53 -15.98 -4.26
C SER A 234 6.03 -15.64 -4.34
N GLY A 235 6.71 -16.04 -5.42
CA GLY A 235 8.12 -15.70 -5.64
C GLY A 235 8.37 -14.20 -5.77
N SER A 236 7.45 -13.47 -6.40
CA SER A 236 7.49 -12.00 -6.51
C SER A 236 7.36 -11.35 -5.13
N MET A 237 6.43 -11.83 -4.28
CA MET A 237 6.25 -11.34 -2.90
C MET A 237 7.48 -11.65 -2.03
N GLN A 238 8.04 -12.85 -2.13
CA GLN A 238 9.24 -13.23 -1.38
C GLN A 238 10.42 -12.31 -1.71
N ILE A 239 10.61 -11.94 -2.98
CA ILE A 239 11.65 -11.00 -3.40
C ILE A 239 11.42 -9.59 -2.81
N LEU A 240 10.18 -9.13 -2.74
CA LEU A 240 9.86 -7.85 -2.11
C LEU A 240 10.15 -7.89 -0.60
N LEU A 241 9.70 -8.94 0.09
CA LEU A 241 9.92 -9.11 1.53
C LEU A 241 11.40 -9.28 1.88
N ALA A 242 12.22 -9.86 0.99
CA ALA A 242 13.66 -9.97 1.19
C ALA A 242 14.38 -8.60 1.26
N LYS A 243 13.75 -7.51 0.79
CA LYS A 243 14.25 -6.14 0.95
C LYS A 243 13.94 -5.52 2.32
N LEU A 244 13.18 -6.23 3.15
CA LEU A 244 12.71 -5.82 4.48
C LEU A 244 13.23 -6.79 5.56
N PRO A 245 14.56 -6.96 5.73
CA PRO A 245 15.13 -8.05 6.54
C PRO A 245 14.79 -7.96 8.03
N ASN A 246 14.38 -6.79 8.52
CA ASN A 246 14.03 -6.55 9.93
C ASN A 246 12.51 -6.52 10.17
N VAL A 247 11.71 -6.98 9.19
CA VAL A 247 10.26 -7.05 9.28
C VAL A 247 9.82 -8.50 9.42
N ALA A 248 9.06 -8.79 10.49
CA ALA A 248 8.43 -10.10 10.68
C ALA A 248 7.21 -10.21 9.74
N ALA A 249 7.36 -10.95 8.65
CA ALA A 249 6.33 -11.07 7.63
C ALA A 249 5.50 -12.35 7.80
N GLN A 250 4.17 -12.23 7.71
CA GLN A 250 3.24 -13.35 7.55
C GLN A 250 2.64 -13.30 6.15
N LEU A 251 2.71 -14.43 5.44
CA LEU A 251 2.19 -14.58 4.10
C LEU A 251 1.00 -15.53 4.11
N ARG A 252 -0.13 -15.09 3.59
CA ARG A 252 -1.33 -15.90 3.37
C ARG A 252 -1.69 -15.91 1.89
N VAL A 253 -2.05 -17.08 1.36
CA VAL A 253 -2.60 -17.25 0.02
C VAL A 253 -4.07 -17.58 0.17
N LEU A 254 -4.94 -16.84 -0.50
CA LEU A 254 -6.39 -17.03 -0.49
C LEU A 254 -6.85 -17.73 -1.76
N SER A 255 -7.66 -18.77 -1.58
CA SER A 255 -8.32 -19.49 -2.65
C SER A 255 -9.60 -18.78 -3.12
N ALA A 256 -10.11 -19.16 -4.29
CA ALA A 256 -11.40 -18.68 -4.78
C ALA A 256 -12.56 -19.02 -3.84
N GLN A 257 -12.48 -20.14 -3.12
CA GLN A 257 -13.50 -20.54 -2.13
C GLN A 257 -13.51 -19.60 -0.93
N GLU A 258 -12.34 -19.21 -0.40
CA GLU A 258 -12.23 -18.27 0.72
C GLU A 258 -12.65 -16.86 0.33
N LEU A 259 -12.37 -16.45 -0.92
CA LEU A 259 -12.74 -15.12 -1.44
C LEU A 259 -14.21 -15.00 -1.85
N GLY A 260 -14.87 -16.11 -2.18
CA GLY A 260 -16.21 -16.08 -2.81
C GLY A 260 -16.21 -15.47 -4.22
N THR A 261 -15.04 -15.31 -4.84
CA THR A 261 -14.80 -14.71 -6.18
C THR A 261 -13.54 -15.34 -6.78
N PRO A 262 -13.28 -15.19 -8.09
CA PRO A 262 -12.02 -15.65 -8.66
C PRO A 262 -10.81 -15.13 -7.89
N ALA A 263 -9.85 -16.01 -7.58
CA ALA A 263 -8.63 -15.66 -6.84
C ALA A 263 -7.56 -15.10 -7.78
N ASP A 264 -7.88 -14.02 -8.47
CA ASP A 264 -6.99 -13.31 -9.38
C ASP A 264 -6.59 -11.92 -8.84
N HIS A 265 -5.78 -11.21 -9.60
CA HIS A 265 -5.18 -9.94 -9.19
C HIS A 265 -6.19 -8.86 -8.79
N PHE A 266 -7.39 -8.82 -9.39
CA PHE A 266 -8.35 -7.74 -9.24
C PHE A 266 -9.73 -8.16 -8.72
N ALA A 267 -10.15 -9.42 -8.93
CA ALA A 267 -11.52 -9.86 -8.62
C ALA A 267 -11.86 -9.72 -7.13
N TRP A 268 -10.89 -9.91 -6.25
CA TRP A 268 -11.02 -9.77 -4.79
C TRP A 268 -11.51 -8.39 -4.34
N LEU A 269 -11.31 -7.33 -5.15
CA LEU A 269 -11.80 -5.97 -4.84
C LEU A 269 -13.32 -5.89 -4.72
N LYS A 270 -14.05 -6.85 -5.33
CA LYS A 270 -15.52 -6.91 -5.29
C LYS A 270 -16.06 -7.60 -4.03
N ALA A 271 -15.22 -8.44 -3.38
CA ALA A 271 -15.52 -9.16 -2.14
C ALA A 271 -14.27 -9.16 -1.25
N PRO A 272 -13.93 -8.01 -0.63
CA PRO A 272 -12.64 -7.82 0.04
C PRO A 272 -12.60 -8.36 1.48
N GLU A 273 -13.69 -8.94 1.99
CA GLU A 273 -13.86 -9.32 3.41
C GLU A 273 -12.75 -10.28 3.85
N ALA A 274 -12.47 -11.34 3.08
CA ALA A 274 -11.42 -12.31 3.40
C ALA A 274 -10.02 -11.69 3.38
N VAL A 275 -9.79 -10.71 2.49
CA VAL A 275 -8.54 -9.94 2.45
C VAL A 275 -8.45 -9.02 3.66
N ALA A 276 -9.52 -8.30 4.00
CA ALA A 276 -9.59 -7.43 5.18
C ALA A 276 -9.36 -8.23 6.48
N ASP A 277 -9.97 -9.41 6.61
CA ASP A 277 -9.77 -10.32 7.74
C ASP A 277 -8.30 -10.75 7.86
N SER A 278 -7.71 -11.15 6.75
CA SER A 278 -6.31 -11.61 6.69
C SER A 278 -5.31 -10.50 7.04
N LEU A 279 -5.54 -9.27 6.59
CA LEU A 279 -4.71 -8.13 6.93
C LEU A 279 -4.83 -7.74 8.41
N PHE A 280 -6.01 -7.88 8.99
CA PHE A 280 -6.32 -7.44 10.36
C PHE A 280 -5.82 -8.40 11.47
N ILE A 281 -5.48 -9.67 11.16
CA ILE A 281 -5.21 -10.72 12.16
C ILE A 281 -4.27 -10.28 13.30
N GLN A 282 -3.08 -9.77 12.99
CA GLN A 282 -2.10 -9.38 14.03
C GLN A 282 -2.51 -8.16 14.84
N LEU A 283 -3.29 -7.28 14.28
CA LEU A 283 -3.77 -6.10 15.00
C LEU A 283 -4.78 -6.52 16.08
N GLY A 284 -5.67 -7.47 15.76
CA GLY A 284 -6.64 -8.03 16.68
C GLY A 284 -6.01 -8.77 17.84
N GLU A 285 -5.00 -9.62 17.60
CA GLU A 285 -4.29 -10.36 18.65
C GLU A 285 -3.58 -9.45 19.68
N ASN A 286 -2.93 -8.39 19.21
CA ASN A 286 -2.28 -7.43 20.09
C ASN A 286 -3.28 -6.60 20.88
N PHE A 287 -4.42 -6.25 20.30
CA PHE A 287 -5.48 -5.52 20.98
C PHE A 287 -6.10 -6.34 22.15
N HIS A 288 -6.38 -7.62 21.92
CA HIS A 288 -6.89 -8.53 22.96
C HIS A 288 -5.89 -8.69 24.11
N LYS A 289 -4.59 -8.84 23.84
CA LYS A 289 -3.55 -8.94 24.87
C LYS A 289 -3.45 -7.68 25.74
N THR A 290 -3.62 -6.50 25.15
CA THR A 290 -3.58 -5.22 25.88
C THR A 290 -4.81 -5.05 26.78
N VAL A 291 -6.00 -5.41 26.30
CA VAL A 291 -7.24 -5.33 27.07
C VAL A 291 -7.25 -6.33 28.23
N ASP A 292 -6.77 -7.57 28.02
CA ASP A 292 -6.66 -8.59 29.09
C ASP A 292 -5.56 -8.25 30.09
N GLY A 293 -4.46 -7.62 29.67
CA GLY A 293 -3.41 -7.12 30.57
C GLY A 293 -3.90 -6.01 31.48
N ALA A 294 -4.72 -5.09 30.95
CA ALA A 294 -5.31 -4.00 31.72
C ALA A 294 -6.36 -4.48 32.76
N ARG A 295 -7.06 -5.59 32.49
CA ARG A 295 -8.01 -6.19 33.42
C ARG A 295 -7.35 -6.99 34.55
N ARG A 296 -6.07 -7.36 34.45
CA ARG A 296 -5.34 -8.18 35.45
C ARG A 296 -4.60 -7.38 36.50
N HIS A 297 -4.63 -6.04 36.45
CA HIS A 297 -4.14 -5.18 37.54
C HIS A 297 -5.32 -4.49 38.27
N PRO A 298 -6.00 -5.15 39.26
CA PRO A 298 -6.88 -4.45 40.14
C PRO A 298 -6.04 -3.55 41.06
N HIS A 299 -6.46 -2.30 41.19
CA HIS A 299 -5.91 -1.34 42.15
C HIS A 299 -5.84 -1.98 43.55
N ASN A 300 -4.63 -2.31 43.99
CA ASN A 300 -4.35 -2.70 45.37
C ASN A 300 -4.17 -1.39 46.18
N SER A 301 -5.29 -0.79 46.56
CA SER A 301 -5.30 0.29 47.57
C SER A 301 -5.09 -0.31 48.93
N ALA A 302 -3.85 -0.26 49.43
CA ALA A 302 -3.54 -0.60 50.79
C ALA A 302 -4.24 0.36 51.78
N PRO A 303 -4.83 -0.12 52.89
CA PRO A 303 -5.41 0.77 53.87
C PRO A 303 -4.33 1.51 54.67
N VAL A 304 -4.50 2.82 54.79
CA VAL A 304 -3.68 3.67 55.66
C VAL A 304 -3.96 3.29 57.12
N ALA A 305 -3.00 2.65 57.79
CA ALA A 305 -3.04 2.40 59.22
C ALA A 305 -2.85 3.72 59.96
N GLY A 306 -3.88 4.14 60.71
CA GLY A 306 -3.78 5.23 61.69
C GLY A 306 -2.87 4.76 62.86
N ARG A 307 -2.07 5.68 63.39
CA ARG A 307 -1.38 5.55 64.69
C ARG A 307 -1.99 6.48 65.71
N PRO A 308 -1.90 6.07 66.99
CA PRO A 308 -2.56 6.71 68.12
C PRO A 308 -1.97 8.07 68.49
#